data_57b169a307688e57d6b1aa95e1c3d1b1
#
_entry.id   57b169a307688e57d6b1aa95e1c3d1b1
#
_cell.length_a   1.000
_cell.length_b   1.000
_cell.length_c   1.000
_cell.angle_alpha   90.00
_cell.angle_beta   90.00
_cell.angle_gamma   90.00
#
_symmetry.space_group_name_H-M   'P 1'
#
loop_
_entity.id
_entity.type
_entity.pdbx_description
1 polymer ?
#
loop_
_entity_poly.entity_id
_entity_poly.type
_entity_poly.pdbx_seq_one_letter_code
_entity_poly.pdbx_strand_id
1 'polypeptide(L)'
;MIETLIDPEQPAGPDGPGPPLLDAAIREIRRQGGGEVSYRLPAPTAAEESVALQAGFTPSREIHQLRVALPLSEAVIDSSPRVPVRSFRPGTDDAEWLTVNNRAFAGHPEQGNWDLDLLRERQAQPWFDPDGLLVHEEEGRMAASCWTKVHGTGDSALGEIYVISVDPDFQGRGLGRALTVAGLEHLRAQGLRTGMLYVDRSNTTARHLYASLGFSPDHVDRFYSIHVPRGDGLTPSGPIA
;
A
#
# COMPACT_ATOMS: atom_id res chain seq x y z
N MET A 1 16.13 -9.29 10.72
CA MET A 1 16.05 -8.64 9.38
C MET A 1 15.60 -7.23 9.66
N ILE A 2 16.44 -6.24 9.45
CA ILE A 2 16.07 -4.82 9.67
C ILE A 2 15.64 -4.32 8.31
N GLU A 3 14.34 -4.20 8.10
CA GLU A 3 13.77 -3.54 6.93
C GLU A 3 13.62 -2.07 7.28
N THR A 4 14.49 -1.24 6.75
CA THR A 4 14.38 0.21 6.91
C THR A 4 13.58 0.74 5.73
N LEU A 5 12.27 0.86 5.92
CA LEU A 5 11.42 1.59 5.00
C LEU A 5 11.65 3.09 5.23
N ILE A 6 12.15 3.79 4.24
CA ILE A 6 12.13 5.27 4.24
C ILE A 6 10.71 5.63 3.81
N ASP A 7 9.88 6.00 4.79
CA ASP A 7 8.46 6.33 4.60
C ASP A 7 8.33 7.63 3.77
N PRO A 8 7.66 7.61 2.62
CA PRO A 8 7.42 8.79 1.81
C PRO A 8 6.36 9.74 2.39
N GLU A 9 5.67 9.39 3.48
CA GLU A 9 4.77 10.32 4.19
C GLU A 9 5.53 11.36 5.02
N GLN A 10 6.82 11.20 5.27
CA GLN A 10 7.66 12.33 5.70
C GLN A 10 8.05 13.13 4.45
N PRO A 11 7.77 14.44 4.41
CA PRO A 11 8.14 15.26 3.28
C PRO A 11 9.68 15.24 3.14
N ALA A 12 10.18 14.41 2.25
CA ALA A 12 11.47 14.69 1.65
C ALA A 12 11.34 16.09 1.04
N GLY A 13 12.30 16.97 1.34
CA GLY A 13 12.35 18.27 0.67
C GLY A 13 12.28 18.06 -0.85
N PRO A 14 11.99 19.10 -1.64
CA PRO A 14 11.72 19.02 -3.08
C PRO A 14 12.79 18.30 -3.91
N ASP A 15 13.92 17.94 -3.32
CA ASP A 15 15.07 17.36 -4.02
C ASP A 15 15.39 15.89 -3.62
N GLY A 16 14.55 15.22 -2.82
CA GLY A 16 14.85 13.86 -2.32
C GLY A 16 16.18 13.73 -1.56
N PRO A 17 16.53 12.59 -0.96
CA PRO A 17 17.83 12.38 -0.36
C PRO A 17 18.91 12.31 -1.45
N GLY A 18 19.77 13.32 -1.53
CA GLY A 18 20.92 13.32 -2.44
C GLY A 18 21.90 12.18 -2.14
N PRO A 19 22.85 11.88 -3.09
CA PRO A 19 23.82 10.80 -2.95
C PRO A 19 24.52 10.73 -1.59
N PRO A 20 24.94 11.84 -0.97
CA PRO A 20 25.60 11.81 0.33
C PRO A 20 24.73 11.25 1.47
N LEU A 21 23.41 11.44 1.38
CA LEU A 21 22.49 10.96 2.41
C LEU A 21 22.24 9.45 2.28
N LEU A 22 22.10 8.93 1.07
CA LEU A 22 22.01 7.48 0.81
C LEU A 22 23.28 6.76 1.27
N ASP A 23 24.45 7.31 0.93
CA ASP A 23 25.74 6.78 1.39
C ASP A 23 25.85 6.77 2.93
N ALA A 24 25.38 7.82 3.58
CA ALA A 24 25.37 7.89 5.04
C ALA A 24 24.42 6.84 5.64
N ALA A 25 23.23 6.66 5.08
CA ALA A 25 22.27 5.64 5.51
C ALA A 25 22.84 4.23 5.33
N ILE A 26 23.45 3.92 4.18
CA ILE A 26 24.12 2.63 3.93
C ILE A 26 25.24 2.37 4.93
N ARG A 27 26.08 3.38 5.24
CA ARG A 27 27.13 3.24 6.25
C ARG A 27 26.57 2.96 7.63
N GLU A 28 25.48 3.62 8.01
CA GLU A 28 24.84 3.42 9.32
C GLU A 28 24.24 2.02 9.42
N ILE A 29 23.52 1.56 8.39
CA ILE A 29 22.97 0.20 8.33
C ILE A 29 24.08 -0.85 8.42
N ARG A 30 25.19 -0.65 7.72
CA ARG A 30 26.38 -1.53 7.81
C ARG A 30 26.93 -1.59 9.24
N ARG A 31 26.98 -0.46 9.95
CA ARG A 31 27.42 -0.38 11.35
C ARG A 31 26.46 -1.11 12.29
N GLN A 32 25.15 -1.11 11.99
CA GLN A 32 24.11 -1.79 12.77
C GLN A 32 23.99 -3.29 12.47
N GLY A 33 24.81 -3.83 11.61
CA GLY A 33 24.85 -5.27 11.32
C GLY A 33 24.46 -5.66 9.89
N GLY A 34 24.22 -4.69 9.01
CA GLY A 34 23.83 -4.93 7.64
C GLY A 34 22.38 -5.39 7.50
N GLY A 35 21.97 -5.77 6.28
CA GLY A 35 20.65 -6.29 5.97
C GLY A 35 20.17 -5.86 4.59
N GLU A 36 18.95 -6.26 4.25
CA GLU A 36 18.27 -5.77 3.06
C GLU A 36 17.73 -4.36 3.31
N VAL A 37 17.97 -3.47 2.35
CA VAL A 37 17.48 -2.09 2.38
C VAL A 37 16.59 -1.88 1.17
N SER A 38 15.37 -1.42 1.42
CA SER A 38 14.43 -1.01 0.38
C SER A 38 14.33 0.52 0.35
N TYR A 39 14.41 1.08 -0.85
CA TYR A 39 14.31 2.52 -1.10
C TYR A 39 13.19 2.78 -2.11
N ARG A 40 12.15 3.49 -1.68
CA ARG A 40 11.03 3.88 -2.53
C ARG A 40 11.25 5.27 -3.10
N LEU A 41 11.02 5.42 -4.40
CA LEU A 41 11.00 6.68 -5.12
C LEU A 41 9.60 6.90 -5.71
N PRO A 42 8.79 7.81 -5.15
CA PRO A 42 7.49 8.16 -5.73
C PRO A 42 7.67 8.94 -7.03
N ALA A 43 7.06 8.48 -8.11
CA ALA A 43 7.09 9.13 -9.44
C ALA A 43 8.50 9.63 -9.86
N PRO A 44 9.56 8.79 -9.80
CA PRO A 44 10.93 9.28 -9.91
C PRO A 44 11.26 9.86 -11.27
N THR A 45 12.09 10.89 -11.26
CA THR A 45 12.80 11.37 -12.45
C THR A 45 13.97 10.46 -12.78
N ALA A 46 14.46 10.50 -14.02
CA ALA A 46 15.65 9.76 -14.43
C ALA A 46 16.90 10.12 -13.60
N ALA A 47 16.99 11.35 -13.10
CA ALA A 47 18.08 11.78 -12.24
C ALA A 47 18.04 11.09 -10.87
N GLU A 48 16.88 11.00 -10.23
CA GLU A 48 16.70 10.31 -8.95
C GLU A 48 16.96 8.80 -9.09
N GLU A 49 16.49 8.18 -10.15
CA GLU A 49 16.82 6.79 -10.45
C GLU A 49 18.32 6.56 -10.62
N SER A 50 19.00 7.49 -11.34
CA SER A 50 20.46 7.41 -11.51
C SER A 50 21.20 7.49 -10.17
N VAL A 51 20.72 8.28 -9.21
CA VAL A 51 21.30 8.37 -7.86
C VAL A 51 21.19 7.04 -7.13
N ALA A 52 20.02 6.40 -7.16
CA ALA A 52 19.83 5.10 -6.54
C ALA A 52 20.76 4.03 -7.16
N LEU A 53 20.83 3.97 -8.49
CA LEU A 53 21.68 3.04 -9.21
C LEU A 53 23.19 3.27 -8.93
N GLN A 54 23.65 4.54 -8.86
CA GLN A 54 25.02 4.87 -8.52
C GLN A 54 25.38 4.51 -7.07
N ALA A 55 24.41 4.55 -6.16
CA ALA A 55 24.58 4.09 -4.78
C ALA A 55 24.58 2.54 -4.65
N GLY A 56 24.46 1.82 -5.76
CA GLY A 56 24.50 0.35 -5.80
C GLY A 56 23.16 -0.35 -5.60
N PHE A 57 22.07 0.40 -5.54
CA PHE A 57 20.73 -0.21 -5.51
C PHE A 57 20.35 -0.79 -6.87
N THR A 58 19.50 -1.81 -6.84
CA THR A 58 18.93 -2.43 -8.04
C THR A 58 17.40 -2.30 -8.03
N PRO A 59 16.76 -2.10 -9.19
CA PRO A 59 15.29 -2.08 -9.25
C PRO A 59 14.71 -3.39 -8.73
N SER A 60 13.72 -3.32 -7.84
CA SER A 60 13.13 -4.50 -7.21
C SER A 60 11.62 -4.62 -7.42
N ARG A 61 10.88 -3.49 -7.45
CA ARG A 61 9.42 -3.51 -7.54
C ARG A 61 8.90 -2.21 -8.15
N GLU A 62 7.75 -2.29 -8.82
CA GLU A 62 7.00 -1.13 -9.31
C GLU A 62 5.56 -1.18 -8.78
N ILE A 63 5.09 -0.06 -8.23
CA ILE A 63 3.70 0.12 -7.81
C ILE A 63 3.10 1.25 -8.65
N HIS A 64 2.00 0.95 -9.32
CA HIS A 64 1.28 1.93 -10.13
C HIS A 64 0.22 2.63 -9.28
N GLN A 65 0.24 3.96 -9.22
CA GLN A 65 -0.93 4.70 -8.79
C GLN A 65 -1.88 4.81 -9.98
N LEU A 66 -3.12 4.39 -9.77
CA LEU A 66 -4.19 4.50 -10.75
C LEU A 66 -5.25 5.48 -10.25
N ARG A 67 -5.87 6.24 -11.15
CA ARG A 67 -6.95 7.18 -10.82
C ARG A 67 -8.19 6.96 -11.68
N VAL A 68 -9.33 7.31 -11.12
CA VAL A 68 -10.63 7.30 -11.81
C VAL A 68 -11.45 8.52 -11.39
N ALA A 69 -12.18 9.12 -12.34
CA ALA A 69 -13.11 10.19 -12.04
C ALA A 69 -14.36 9.64 -11.32
N LEU A 70 -14.89 10.42 -10.37
CA LEU A 70 -16.13 10.12 -9.67
C LEU A 70 -17.20 11.16 -10.05
N PRO A 71 -18.47 10.74 -10.24
CA PRO A 71 -18.98 9.36 -10.14
C PRO A 71 -18.47 8.45 -11.24
N LEU A 72 -18.46 7.13 -11.00
CA LEU A 72 -18.26 6.14 -12.05
C LEU A 72 -19.36 6.26 -13.11
N SER A 73 -19.09 5.83 -14.35
CA SER A 73 -20.12 5.81 -15.39
C SER A 73 -21.24 4.82 -15.05
N GLU A 74 -22.48 5.14 -15.47
CA GLU A 74 -23.63 4.26 -15.26
C GLU A 74 -23.38 2.85 -15.82
N ALA A 75 -22.74 2.75 -16.99
CA ALA A 75 -22.41 1.45 -17.61
C ALA A 75 -21.50 0.59 -16.72
N VAL A 76 -20.54 1.20 -16.01
CA VAL A 76 -19.68 0.49 -15.05
C VAL A 76 -20.49 0.05 -13.83
N ILE A 77 -21.34 0.92 -13.29
CA ILE A 77 -22.17 0.63 -12.12
C ILE A 77 -23.14 -0.51 -12.44
N ASP A 78 -23.85 -0.43 -13.58
CA ASP A 78 -24.87 -1.40 -13.97
C ASP A 78 -24.27 -2.78 -14.31
N SER A 79 -23.04 -2.81 -14.83
CA SER A 79 -22.33 -4.06 -15.14
C SER A 79 -21.63 -4.69 -13.94
N SER A 80 -21.65 -4.02 -12.78
CA SER A 80 -20.97 -4.49 -11.58
C SER A 80 -21.92 -5.24 -10.64
N PRO A 81 -21.50 -6.38 -10.06
CA PRO A 81 -22.30 -7.04 -9.03
C PRO A 81 -22.54 -6.09 -7.86
N ARG A 82 -23.75 -6.14 -7.31
CA ARG A 82 -24.09 -5.42 -6.07
C ARG A 82 -24.18 -6.42 -4.94
N VAL A 83 -23.49 -6.14 -3.86
CA VAL A 83 -23.50 -6.95 -2.65
C VAL A 83 -23.85 -6.06 -1.45
N PRO A 84 -24.55 -6.59 -0.45
CA PRO A 84 -24.79 -5.84 0.79
C PRO A 84 -23.45 -5.60 1.49
N VAL A 85 -23.25 -4.36 1.94
CA VAL A 85 -22.09 -3.99 2.74
C VAL A 85 -22.55 -3.28 4.02
N ARG A 86 -21.78 -3.42 5.07
CA ARG A 86 -21.94 -2.67 6.31
C ARG A 86 -20.63 -2.01 6.72
N SER A 87 -20.71 -1.02 7.60
CA SER A 87 -19.53 -0.44 8.24
C SER A 87 -18.83 -1.45 9.14
N PHE A 88 -17.52 -1.32 9.24
CA PHE A 88 -16.67 -2.06 10.16
C PHE A 88 -16.93 -1.63 11.61
N ARG A 89 -16.84 -2.58 12.53
CA ARG A 89 -17.03 -2.36 13.97
C ARG A 89 -15.71 -2.59 14.71
N PRO A 90 -14.93 -1.52 14.99
CA PRO A 90 -13.67 -1.64 15.71
C PRO A 90 -13.83 -2.42 17.01
N GLY A 91 -12.87 -3.27 17.32
CA GLY A 91 -12.90 -4.16 18.49
C GLY A 91 -13.78 -5.41 18.34
N THR A 92 -14.80 -5.37 17.47
CA THR A 92 -15.67 -6.53 17.20
C THR A 92 -15.21 -7.32 15.99
N ASP A 93 -14.91 -6.61 14.90
CA ASP A 93 -14.57 -7.22 13.61
C ASP A 93 -13.04 -7.40 13.44
N ASP A 94 -12.21 -6.88 14.35
CA ASP A 94 -10.74 -6.82 14.22
C ASP A 94 -10.12 -8.18 13.90
N ALA A 95 -10.46 -9.21 14.66
CA ALA A 95 -9.85 -10.55 14.53
C ALA A 95 -10.25 -11.23 13.21
N GLU A 96 -11.50 -11.07 12.80
CA GLU A 96 -11.98 -11.66 11.55
C GLU A 96 -11.42 -10.91 10.34
N TRP A 97 -11.37 -9.58 10.40
CA TRP A 97 -10.76 -8.76 9.36
C TRP A 97 -9.28 -9.10 9.16
N LEU A 98 -8.50 -9.25 10.25
CA LEU A 98 -7.09 -9.68 10.19
C LEU A 98 -6.95 -11.04 9.53
N THR A 99 -7.85 -11.97 9.85
CA THR A 99 -7.85 -13.31 9.23
C THR A 99 -8.06 -13.21 7.73
N VAL A 100 -9.08 -12.48 7.30
CA VAL A 100 -9.41 -12.29 5.87
C VAL A 100 -8.28 -11.55 5.15
N ASN A 101 -7.78 -10.46 5.73
CA ASN A 101 -6.68 -9.68 5.16
C ASN A 101 -5.43 -10.54 4.95
N ASN A 102 -4.97 -11.22 5.99
CA ASN A 102 -3.74 -12.00 5.94
C ASN A 102 -3.86 -13.21 5.01
N ARG A 103 -5.04 -13.82 4.89
CA ARG A 103 -5.31 -14.87 3.90
C ARG A 103 -5.33 -14.32 2.47
N ALA A 104 -5.98 -13.17 2.26
CA ALA A 104 -6.06 -12.54 0.94
C ALA A 104 -4.70 -12.10 0.42
N PHE A 105 -3.83 -11.67 1.31
CA PHE A 105 -2.47 -11.19 1.01
C PHE A 105 -1.37 -12.18 1.41
N ALA A 106 -1.67 -13.48 1.52
CA ALA A 106 -0.67 -14.49 1.84
C ALA A 106 0.51 -14.42 0.86
N GLY A 107 1.72 -14.17 1.40
CA GLY A 107 2.94 -13.97 0.59
C GLY A 107 3.18 -12.54 0.10
N HIS A 108 2.26 -11.59 0.38
CA HIS A 108 2.51 -10.18 0.09
C HIS A 108 3.43 -9.58 1.18
N PRO A 109 4.52 -8.88 0.80
CA PRO A 109 5.54 -8.45 1.77
C PRO A 109 5.02 -7.44 2.82
N GLU A 110 4.05 -6.61 2.47
CA GLU A 110 3.61 -5.49 3.31
C GLU A 110 2.21 -5.69 3.93
N GLN A 111 1.38 -6.59 3.40
CA GLN A 111 -0.02 -6.71 3.83
C GLN A 111 -0.42 -8.08 4.38
N GLY A 112 0.37 -9.11 4.14
CA GLY A 112 0.01 -10.48 4.51
C GLY A 112 0.34 -10.89 5.95
N ASN A 113 0.85 -9.99 6.79
CA ASN A 113 1.31 -10.29 8.14
C ASN A 113 0.89 -9.22 9.16
N TRP A 114 -0.29 -8.63 8.98
CA TRP A 114 -0.80 -7.67 9.95
C TRP A 114 -1.21 -8.38 11.23
N ASP A 115 -0.85 -7.78 12.35
CA ASP A 115 -1.31 -8.16 13.68
C ASP A 115 -2.28 -7.13 14.25
N LEU A 116 -2.76 -7.40 15.47
CA LEU A 116 -3.73 -6.53 16.13
C LEU A 116 -3.14 -5.17 16.48
N ASP A 117 -1.85 -5.11 16.80
CA ASP A 117 -1.20 -3.86 17.19
C ASP A 117 -1.06 -2.94 15.98
N LEU A 118 -0.65 -3.47 14.83
CA LEU A 118 -0.60 -2.72 13.58
C LEU A 118 -2.01 -2.25 13.14
N LEU A 119 -3.03 -3.11 13.23
CA LEU A 119 -4.39 -2.71 12.91
C LEU A 119 -4.86 -1.56 13.81
N ARG A 120 -4.63 -1.65 15.12
CA ARG A 120 -4.98 -0.59 16.07
C ARG A 120 -4.21 0.70 15.83
N GLU A 121 -2.93 0.60 15.46
CA GLU A 121 -2.15 1.77 15.06
C GLU A 121 -2.79 2.49 13.86
N ARG A 122 -3.24 1.74 12.85
CA ARG A 122 -3.94 2.30 11.70
C ARG A 122 -5.31 2.87 12.06
N GLN A 123 -6.05 2.21 12.94
CA GLN A 123 -7.33 2.72 13.46
C GLN A 123 -7.19 3.97 14.33
N ALA A 124 -6.04 4.20 14.93
CA ALA A 124 -5.75 5.41 15.70
C ALA A 124 -5.37 6.63 14.84
N GLN A 125 -5.17 6.44 13.53
CA GLN A 125 -4.80 7.54 12.64
C GLN A 125 -5.95 8.53 12.44
N PRO A 126 -5.68 9.84 12.31
CA PRO A 126 -6.71 10.86 12.12
C PRO A 126 -7.60 10.68 10.89
N TRP A 127 -7.12 9.96 9.89
CA TRP A 127 -7.85 9.67 8.65
C TRP A 127 -8.73 8.43 8.74
N PHE A 128 -8.65 7.65 9.82
CA PHE A 128 -9.45 6.44 9.96
C PHE A 128 -10.92 6.79 10.16
N ASP A 129 -11.75 6.22 9.30
CA ASP A 129 -13.20 6.29 9.39
C ASP A 129 -13.77 4.85 9.34
N PRO A 130 -14.39 4.36 10.40
CA PRO A 130 -14.98 3.02 10.41
C PRO A 130 -16.10 2.86 9.37
N ASP A 131 -16.80 3.94 9.00
CA ASP A 131 -17.81 3.92 7.94
C ASP A 131 -17.17 3.79 6.54
N GLY A 132 -15.92 4.17 6.41
CA GLY A 132 -15.10 4.00 5.21
C GLY A 132 -14.44 2.62 5.09
N LEU A 133 -14.56 1.75 6.09
CA LEU A 133 -14.15 0.36 6.01
C LEU A 133 -15.40 -0.51 5.84
N LEU A 134 -15.70 -0.86 4.59
CA LEU A 134 -16.88 -1.61 4.20
C LEU A 134 -16.62 -3.11 4.32
N VAL A 135 -17.54 -3.84 4.92
CA VAL A 135 -17.48 -5.29 5.12
C VAL A 135 -18.64 -5.96 4.40
N HIS A 136 -18.34 -7.02 3.67
CA HIS A 136 -19.34 -7.93 3.09
C HIS A 136 -19.26 -9.30 3.77
N GLU A 137 -20.41 -9.81 4.16
CA GLU A 137 -20.55 -11.11 4.82
C GLU A 137 -21.30 -12.08 3.93
N GLU A 138 -20.79 -13.29 3.83
CA GLU A 138 -21.50 -14.45 3.25
C GLU A 138 -21.43 -15.64 4.22
N GLU A 139 -22.51 -16.38 4.35
CA GLU A 139 -22.58 -17.58 5.20
C GLU A 139 -22.17 -17.31 6.69
N GLY A 140 -22.45 -16.09 7.18
CA GLY A 140 -22.14 -15.69 8.55
C GLY A 140 -20.66 -15.40 8.80
N ARG A 141 -19.84 -15.25 7.75
CA ARG A 141 -18.41 -14.93 7.82
C ARG A 141 -18.11 -13.69 6.96
N MET A 142 -17.07 -12.95 7.35
CA MET A 142 -16.53 -11.89 6.51
C MET A 142 -15.90 -12.49 5.25
N ALA A 143 -16.53 -12.25 4.10
CA ALA A 143 -16.09 -12.75 2.79
C ALA A 143 -15.13 -11.78 2.11
N ALA A 144 -15.34 -10.47 2.31
CA ALA A 144 -14.52 -9.44 1.69
C ALA A 144 -14.63 -8.12 2.46
N SER A 145 -13.64 -7.25 2.30
CA SER A 145 -13.67 -5.87 2.81
C SER A 145 -13.03 -4.89 1.83
N CYS A 146 -13.46 -3.62 1.94
CA CYS A 146 -12.87 -2.51 1.23
C CYS A 146 -12.66 -1.36 2.21
N TRP A 147 -11.43 -1.03 2.50
CA TRP A 147 -11.04 0.09 3.36
C TRP A 147 -10.71 1.29 2.49
N THR A 148 -11.39 2.40 2.73
CA THR A 148 -11.15 3.67 2.03
C THR A 148 -10.35 4.64 2.90
N LYS A 149 -9.61 5.54 2.26
CA LYS A 149 -8.86 6.60 2.92
C LYS A 149 -9.00 7.89 2.13
N VAL A 150 -9.13 9.02 2.82
CA VAL A 150 -9.17 10.34 2.18
C VAL A 150 -7.84 11.04 2.38
N HIS A 151 -7.28 11.57 1.29
CA HIS A 151 -6.05 12.36 1.28
C HIS A 151 -6.35 13.81 0.95
N GLY A 152 -5.79 14.72 1.73
CA GLY A 152 -5.96 16.15 1.53
C GLY A 152 -7.36 16.66 1.89
N THR A 153 -7.67 17.87 1.46
CA THR A 153 -8.94 18.55 1.71
C THR A 153 -9.36 19.39 0.51
N GLY A 154 -10.64 19.73 0.42
CA GLY A 154 -11.18 20.58 -0.64
C GLY A 154 -11.20 19.89 -2.00
N ASP A 155 -11.15 20.70 -3.09
CA ASP A 155 -11.33 20.21 -4.47
C ASP A 155 -10.19 19.29 -4.97
N SER A 156 -9.03 19.33 -4.32
CA SER A 156 -7.88 18.46 -4.64
C SER A 156 -7.83 17.17 -3.82
N ALA A 157 -8.79 16.95 -2.93
CA ALA A 157 -8.83 15.73 -2.14
C ALA A 157 -8.97 14.48 -3.01
N LEU A 158 -8.26 13.42 -2.64
CA LEU A 158 -8.29 12.13 -3.31
C LEU A 158 -8.88 11.08 -2.39
N GLY A 159 -9.77 10.25 -2.92
CA GLY A 159 -10.30 9.09 -2.22
C GLY A 159 -9.56 7.83 -2.61
N GLU A 160 -8.90 7.17 -1.68
CA GLU A 160 -8.15 5.95 -1.92
C GLU A 160 -8.96 4.72 -1.59
N ILE A 161 -8.92 3.71 -2.45
CA ILE A 161 -9.15 2.31 -2.08
C ILE A 161 -7.86 1.82 -1.43
N TYR A 162 -7.78 1.98 -0.10
CA TYR A 162 -6.56 1.78 0.68
C TYR A 162 -6.20 0.29 0.84
N VAL A 163 -7.19 -0.52 1.24
CA VAL A 163 -7.04 -1.98 1.29
C VAL A 163 -8.31 -2.61 0.74
N ILE A 164 -8.17 -3.56 -0.16
CA ILE A 164 -9.28 -4.40 -0.62
C ILE A 164 -8.88 -5.86 -0.48
N SER A 165 -9.64 -6.62 0.27
CA SER A 165 -9.39 -8.03 0.52
C SER A 165 -10.62 -8.88 0.19
N VAL A 166 -10.39 -10.03 -0.42
CA VAL A 166 -11.39 -11.08 -0.64
C VAL A 166 -10.80 -12.38 -0.12
N ASP A 167 -11.46 -12.97 0.86
CA ASP A 167 -11.04 -14.25 1.42
C ASP A 167 -10.93 -15.30 0.30
N PRO A 168 -9.87 -16.12 0.26
CA PRO A 168 -9.65 -17.12 -0.79
C PRO A 168 -10.84 -18.04 -1.04
N ASP A 169 -11.63 -18.39 -0.01
CA ASP A 169 -12.81 -19.26 -0.13
C ASP A 169 -13.95 -18.60 -0.93
N PHE A 170 -13.93 -17.26 -1.07
CA PHE A 170 -14.96 -16.48 -1.76
C PHE A 170 -14.48 -15.82 -3.05
N GLN A 171 -13.25 -16.08 -3.47
CA GLN A 171 -12.71 -15.55 -4.73
C GLN A 171 -13.46 -16.10 -5.96
N GLY A 172 -13.33 -15.42 -7.10
CA GLY A 172 -14.00 -15.81 -8.36
C GLY A 172 -15.48 -15.45 -8.45
N ARG A 173 -16.07 -14.86 -7.39
CA ARG A 173 -17.51 -14.49 -7.32
C ARG A 173 -17.78 -13.02 -7.67
N GLY A 174 -16.78 -12.28 -8.14
CA GLY A 174 -16.90 -10.85 -8.48
C GLY A 174 -16.85 -9.88 -7.30
N LEU A 175 -16.56 -10.36 -6.08
CA LEU A 175 -16.54 -9.55 -4.85
C LEU A 175 -15.53 -8.41 -4.92
N GLY A 176 -14.34 -8.63 -5.49
CA GLY A 176 -13.34 -7.57 -5.65
C GLY A 176 -13.88 -6.38 -6.46
N ARG A 177 -14.63 -6.65 -7.56
CA ARG A 177 -15.29 -5.61 -8.34
C ARG A 177 -16.40 -4.92 -7.54
N ALA A 178 -17.27 -5.71 -6.91
CA ALA A 178 -18.40 -5.19 -6.14
C ALA A 178 -17.93 -4.27 -5.00
N LEU A 179 -16.91 -4.68 -4.24
CA LEU A 179 -16.39 -3.91 -3.11
C LEU A 179 -15.61 -2.67 -3.57
N THR A 180 -14.86 -2.74 -4.69
CA THR A 180 -14.23 -1.55 -5.27
C THR A 180 -15.26 -0.50 -5.65
N VAL A 181 -16.34 -0.91 -6.32
CA VAL A 181 -17.45 0.00 -6.69
C VAL A 181 -18.10 0.58 -5.43
N ALA A 182 -18.41 -0.25 -4.43
CA ALA A 182 -18.99 0.22 -3.16
C ALA A 182 -18.10 1.24 -2.44
N GLY A 183 -16.78 1.00 -2.39
CA GLY A 183 -15.81 1.95 -1.82
C GLY A 183 -15.76 3.28 -2.58
N LEU A 184 -15.75 3.24 -3.91
CA LEU A 184 -15.77 4.45 -4.74
C LEU A 184 -17.09 5.23 -4.61
N GLU A 185 -18.21 4.53 -4.47
CA GLU A 185 -19.52 5.15 -4.20
C GLU A 185 -19.55 5.81 -2.81
N HIS A 186 -18.97 5.18 -1.80
CA HIS A 186 -18.80 5.76 -0.47
C HIS A 186 -17.97 7.04 -0.54
N LEU A 187 -16.82 7.02 -1.20
CA LEU A 187 -15.96 8.19 -1.39
C LEU A 187 -16.67 9.32 -2.16
N ARG A 188 -17.43 8.98 -3.20
CA ARG A 188 -18.28 9.92 -3.93
C ARG A 188 -19.32 10.58 -3.02
N ALA A 189 -19.96 9.80 -2.15
CA ALA A 189 -20.97 10.33 -1.21
C ALA A 189 -20.38 11.32 -0.21
N GLN A 190 -19.08 11.24 0.07
CA GLN A 190 -18.32 12.24 0.84
C GLN A 190 -17.91 13.47 0.00
N GLY A 191 -18.32 13.56 -1.27
CA GLY A 191 -18.05 14.70 -2.15
C GLY A 191 -16.77 14.64 -2.95
N LEU A 192 -16.04 13.52 -2.90
CA LEU A 192 -14.79 13.36 -3.64
C LEU A 192 -15.04 13.19 -5.15
N ARG A 193 -14.17 13.79 -5.94
CA ARG A 193 -14.26 13.80 -7.43
C ARG A 193 -13.27 12.84 -8.08
N THR A 194 -12.30 12.34 -7.34
CA THR A 194 -11.25 11.45 -7.85
C THR A 194 -11.04 10.30 -6.89
N GLY A 195 -11.21 9.08 -7.40
CA GLY A 195 -10.80 7.86 -6.75
C GLY A 195 -9.38 7.48 -7.17
N MET A 196 -8.59 6.92 -6.27
CA MET A 196 -7.28 6.39 -6.56
C MET A 196 -7.01 5.07 -5.87
N LEU A 197 -6.00 4.35 -6.30
CA LEU A 197 -5.45 3.20 -5.62
C LEU A 197 -4.00 2.95 -6.05
N TYR A 198 -3.30 2.14 -5.26
CA TYR A 198 -2.01 1.60 -5.61
C TYR A 198 -2.11 0.12 -5.95
N VAL A 199 -1.42 -0.31 -7.00
CA VAL A 199 -1.40 -1.70 -7.42
C VAL A 199 -0.02 -2.11 -7.91
N ASP A 200 0.46 -3.25 -7.45
CA ASP A 200 1.71 -3.83 -7.92
C ASP A 200 1.65 -4.15 -9.41
N ARG A 201 2.73 -3.85 -10.15
CA ARG A 201 2.84 -4.15 -11.58
C ARG A 201 2.60 -5.63 -11.88
N SER A 202 3.04 -6.52 -11.00
CA SER A 202 2.89 -7.96 -11.15
C SER A 202 1.45 -8.46 -10.95
N ASN A 203 0.60 -7.69 -10.27
CA ASN A 203 -0.80 -8.05 -10.03
C ASN A 203 -1.67 -7.75 -11.27
N THR A 204 -1.48 -8.55 -12.33
CA THR A 204 -2.18 -8.37 -13.61
C THR A 204 -3.69 -8.53 -13.47
N THR A 205 -4.16 -9.40 -12.59
CA THR A 205 -5.60 -9.62 -12.33
C THR A 205 -6.26 -8.36 -11.79
N ALA A 206 -5.69 -7.76 -10.75
CA ALA A 206 -6.22 -6.53 -10.17
C ALA A 206 -6.13 -5.36 -11.17
N ARG A 207 -5.04 -5.24 -11.91
CA ARG A 207 -4.87 -4.20 -12.93
C ARG A 207 -5.94 -4.29 -14.04
N HIS A 208 -6.27 -5.48 -14.51
CA HIS A 208 -7.37 -5.68 -15.49
C HIS A 208 -8.71 -5.31 -14.88
N LEU A 209 -8.96 -5.68 -13.62
CA LEU A 209 -10.17 -5.28 -12.90
C LEU A 209 -10.30 -3.76 -12.86
N TYR A 210 -9.26 -3.04 -12.40
CA TYR A 210 -9.29 -1.60 -12.27
C TYR A 210 -9.41 -0.88 -13.62
N ALA A 211 -8.71 -1.35 -14.65
CA ALA A 211 -8.89 -0.82 -16.00
C ALA A 211 -10.35 -0.96 -16.48
N SER A 212 -11.01 -2.09 -16.19
CA SER A 212 -12.43 -2.31 -16.53
C SER A 212 -13.42 -1.44 -15.74
N LEU A 213 -12.96 -0.84 -14.62
CA LEU A 213 -13.70 0.15 -13.83
C LEU A 213 -13.43 1.60 -14.27
N GLY A 214 -12.57 1.80 -15.28
CA GLY A 214 -12.22 3.12 -15.81
C GLY A 214 -10.99 3.77 -15.16
N PHE A 215 -10.26 3.05 -14.31
CA PHE A 215 -9.00 3.56 -13.79
C PHE A 215 -7.94 3.69 -14.90
N SER A 216 -7.18 4.75 -14.84
CA SER A 216 -6.04 5.03 -15.72
C SER A 216 -4.77 5.28 -14.90
N PRO A 217 -3.59 4.97 -15.44
CA PRO A 217 -2.33 5.26 -14.76
C PRO A 217 -2.14 6.77 -14.54
N ASP A 218 -1.70 7.13 -13.33
CA ASP A 218 -1.26 8.49 -13.00
C ASP A 218 0.27 8.54 -12.95
N HIS A 219 0.88 7.77 -12.06
CA HIS A 219 2.34 7.63 -11.98
C HIS A 219 2.75 6.23 -11.51
N VAL A 220 4.06 6.01 -11.48
CA VAL A 220 4.65 4.76 -11.02
C VAL A 220 5.64 5.07 -9.91
N ASP A 221 5.46 4.43 -8.76
CA ASP A 221 6.45 4.40 -7.71
C ASP A 221 7.42 3.24 -7.95
N ARG A 222 8.69 3.50 -7.82
CA ARG A 222 9.73 2.50 -8.02
C ARG A 222 10.44 2.18 -6.72
N PHE A 223 10.65 0.91 -6.50
CA PHE A 223 11.42 0.42 -5.37
C PHE A 223 12.75 -0.11 -5.87
N TYR A 224 13.76 0.20 -5.12
CA TYR A 224 15.13 -0.24 -5.32
C TYR A 224 15.59 -0.97 -4.06
N SER A 225 16.38 -2.03 -4.21
CA SER A 225 16.92 -2.77 -3.07
C SER A 225 18.42 -2.94 -3.17
N ILE A 226 19.06 -3.04 -2.01
CA ILE A 226 20.47 -3.37 -1.87
C ILE A 226 20.68 -4.24 -0.64
N HIS A 227 21.50 -5.28 -0.78
CA HIS A 227 22.00 -6.01 0.36
C HIS A 227 23.23 -5.32 0.92
N VAL A 228 23.14 -4.80 2.14
CA VAL A 228 24.26 -4.18 2.83
C VAL A 228 24.94 -5.22 3.73
N PRO A 229 26.18 -5.66 3.44
CA PRO A 229 26.87 -6.61 4.28
C PRO A 229 27.17 -6.00 5.66
N ARG A 230 27.22 -6.86 6.66
CA ARG A 230 27.68 -6.46 8.01
C ARG A 230 29.07 -5.86 7.91
N GLY A 231 29.30 -4.72 8.59
CA GLY A 231 30.64 -4.16 8.73
C GLY A 231 31.54 -5.15 9.48
N ASP A 232 32.72 -5.40 8.96
CA ASP A 232 33.75 -6.12 9.70
C ASP A 232 34.05 -5.30 10.96
N GLY A 233 33.52 -5.76 12.09
CA GLY A 233 33.82 -5.16 13.39
C GLY A 233 35.34 -5.16 13.54
N LEU A 234 35.90 -3.99 13.89
CA LEU A 234 37.29 -3.90 14.34
C LEU A 234 37.49 -5.02 15.37
N THR A 235 38.25 -6.04 14.99
CA THR A 235 38.78 -7.01 15.94
C THR A 235 39.49 -6.18 17.02
N PRO A 236 39.13 -6.30 18.30
CA PRO A 236 39.88 -5.63 19.33
C PRO A 236 41.32 -6.11 19.22
N SER A 237 42.22 -5.17 18.96
CA SER A 237 43.67 -5.43 18.98
C SER A 237 43.97 -6.12 20.30
N GLY A 238 44.48 -7.35 20.22
CA GLY A 238 44.86 -8.11 21.39
C GLY A 238 45.86 -7.33 22.24
N PRO A 239 45.99 -7.66 23.53
CA PRO A 239 46.87 -6.94 24.44
C PRO A 239 48.30 -6.96 23.92
N ILE A 240 48.89 -5.77 23.82
CA ILE A 240 50.33 -5.60 23.61
C ILE A 240 51.00 -6.16 24.85
N ALA A 241 51.76 -7.19 24.66
CA ALA A 241 52.64 -7.76 25.69
C ALA A 241 53.85 -6.88 25.99
#